data_4d68089658af7e6094383b1ec53307b9
#
_entry.id   4d68089658af7e6094383b1ec53307b9
#
_cell.length_a   1.000
_cell.length_b   1.000
_cell.length_c   1.000
_cell.angle_alpha   90.00
_cell.angle_beta   90.00
_cell.angle_gamma   90.00
#
_symmetry.space_group_name_H-M   'P 1'
#
loop_
_entity.id
_entity.type
_entity.pdbx_description
1 polymer ?
#
loop_
_entity_poly.entity_id
_entity_poly.type
_entity_poly.pdbx_seq_one_letter_code
_entity_poly.pdbx_strand_id
1 'polypeptide(L)'
;MIQTNLFLAVPSLPVDLRFLVILTIFLSVAAFVMSAFSVFLFFKFYRDTIKPLPVLVHGVTENSISLRLLNSGNSPFFISKFFVSKDNKVSGSITDFLPLVDEDTGYITLSIIREGMKVMPEQSVKIFEFDLTWFNANLDLEKIRDIIRHLDGLTFEVHCHDIGKRYKTIIRKNITLDQP
;
A
#
# COMPACT_ATOMS: atom_id res chain seq x y z
N MET A 1 -72.28 -37.24 6.33
CA MET A 1 -71.23 -36.29 5.86
C MET A 1 -71.40 -35.00 6.65
N ILE A 2 -70.68 -34.85 7.78
CA ILE A 2 -70.75 -33.66 8.62
C ILE A 2 -69.47 -32.87 8.34
N GLN A 3 -69.64 -31.78 7.60
CA GLN A 3 -68.57 -30.79 7.47
C GLN A 3 -68.52 -29.91 8.70
N THR A 4 -67.62 -30.15 9.60
CA THR A 4 -67.31 -29.26 10.71
C THR A 4 -66.44 -28.13 10.20
N ASN A 5 -67.10 -26.98 9.87
CA ASN A 5 -66.39 -25.70 9.63
C ASN A 5 -65.83 -25.23 10.97
N LEU A 6 -64.58 -25.56 11.21
CA LEU A 6 -63.82 -25.02 12.32
C LEU A 6 -63.31 -23.60 11.95
N PHE A 7 -64.24 -22.62 11.97
CA PHE A 7 -63.84 -21.22 11.96
C PHE A 7 -63.19 -20.93 13.32
N LEU A 8 -61.87 -20.97 13.38
CA LEU A 8 -61.10 -20.39 14.48
C LEU A 8 -61.47 -18.90 14.56
N ALA A 9 -62.43 -18.56 15.40
CA ALA A 9 -62.66 -17.19 15.78
C ALA A 9 -61.47 -16.68 16.54
N VAL A 10 -60.59 -15.99 15.84
CA VAL A 10 -59.49 -15.25 16.45
C VAL A 10 -60.12 -14.16 17.33
N PRO A 11 -60.02 -14.21 18.65
CA PRO A 11 -60.62 -13.21 19.51
C PRO A 11 -60.06 -11.84 19.11
N SER A 12 -60.99 -10.87 18.92
CA SER A 12 -60.60 -9.50 18.60
C SER A 12 -59.80 -8.94 19.76
N LEU A 13 -58.51 -8.86 19.58
CA LEU A 13 -57.59 -8.25 20.56
C LEU A 13 -58.06 -6.83 20.87
N PRO A 14 -58.06 -6.42 22.19
CA PRO A 14 -58.37 -5.06 22.58
C PRO A 14 -57.50 -4.05 21.82
N VAL A 15 -58.04 -2.88 21.50
CA VAL A 15 -57.43 -1.87 20.65
C VAL A 15 -56.00 -1.52 21.11
N ASP A 16 -55.80 -1.45 22.43
CA ASP A 16 -54.50 -1.18 23.06
C ASP A 16 -53.43 -2.26 22.73
N LEU A 17 -53.87 -3.52 22.71
CA LEU A 17 -53.01 -4.65 22.42
C LEU A 17 -52.60 -4.68 20.90
N ARG A 18 -53.52 -4.30 20.03
CA ARG A 18 -53.21 -4.16 18.60
C ARG A 18 -52.18 -3.07 18.34
N PHE A 19 -52.33 -1.93 19.00
CA PHE A 19 -51.37 -0.84 18.90
C PHE A 19 -49.98 -1.25 19.36
N LEU A 20 -49.86 -1.94 20.50
CA LEU A 20 -48.61 -2.46 21.02
C LEU A 20 -47.96 -3.46 20.07
N VAL A 21 -48.72 -4.37 19.47
CA VAL A 21 -48.18 -5.32 18.47
C VAL A 21 -47.64 -4.59 17.23
N ILE A 22 -48.40 -3.62 16.70
CA ILE A 22 -47.94 -2.84 15.54
C ILE A 22 -46.68 -2.06 15.89
N LEU A 23 -46.61 -1.42 17.04
CA LEU A 23 -45.44 -0.69 17.51
C LEU A 23 -44.21 -1.60 17.64
N THR A 24 -44.40 -2.80 18.22
CA THR A 24 -43.33 -3.79 18.40
C THR A 24 -42.81 -4.26 17.05
N ILE A 25 -43.67 -4.53 16.06
CA ILE A 25 -43.28 -4.91 14.72
C ILE A 25 -42.50 -3.77 14.06
N PHE A 26 -42.99 -2.54 14.16
CA PHE A 26 -42.30 -1.37 13.60
C PHE A 26 -40.90 -1.17 14.19
N LEU A 27 -40.77 -1.25 15.53
CA LEU A 27 -39.49 -1.15 16.22
C LEU A 27 -38.53 -2.28 15.82
N SER A 28 -39.04 -3.51 15.66
CA SER A 28 -38.25 -4.65 15.25
C SER A 28 -37.71 -4.48 13.82
N VAL A 29 -38.55 -4.01 12.90
CA VAL A 29 -38.13 -3.73 11.52
C VAL A 29 -37.11 -2.58 11.49
N ALA A 30 -37.34 -1.51 12.24
CA ALA A 30 -36.41 -0.41 12.35
C ALA A 30 -35.04 -0.87 12.91
N ALA A 31 -35.03 -1.68 13.96
CA ALA A 31 -33.81 -2.23 14.53
C ALA A 31 -33.07 -3.13 13.53
N PHE A 32 -33.79 -3.95 12.78
CA PHE A 32 -33.19 -4.78 11.73
C PHE A 32 -32.53 -3.94 10.63
N VAL A 33 -33.22 -2.91 10.13
CA VAL A 33 -32.66 -2.01 9.11
C VAL A 33 -31.42 -1.28 9.62
N MET A 34 -31.45 -0.77 10.85
CA MET A 34 -30.31 -0.11 11.47
C MET A 34 -29.12 -1.06 11.64
N SER A 35 -29.38 -2.30 12.04
CA SER A 35 -28.35 -3.34 12.15
C SER A 35 -27.71 -3.66 10.79
N ALA A 36 -28.52 -3.87 9.76
CA ALA A 36 -28.05 -4.14 8.41
C ALA A 36 -27.21 -2.97 7.87
N PHE A 37 -27.66 -1.73 8.12
CA PHE A 37 -26.92 -0.53 7.70
C PHE A 37 -25.59 -0.41 8.44
N SER A 38 -25.55 -0.71 9.74
CA SER A 38 -24.32 -0.70 10.54
C SER A 38 -23.30 -1.72 10.03
N VAL A 39 -23.75 -2.93 9.69
CA VAL A 39 -22.91 -3.97 9.08
C VAL A 39 -22.36 -3.51 7.73
N PHE A 40 -23.20 -2.91 6.90
CA PHE A 40 -22.77 -2.37 5.60
C PHE A 40 -21.69 -1.28 5.77
N LEU A 41 -21.90 -0.34 6.68
CA LEU A 41 -20.92 0.71 6.99
C LEU A 41 -19.60 0.10 7.50
N PHE A 42 -19.71 -0.86 8.44
CA PHE A 42 -18.53 -1.56 8.95
C PHE A 42 -17.70 -2.20 7.84
N PHE A 43 -18.33 -2.94 6.93
CA PHE A 43 -17.61 -3.55 5.79
C PHE A 43 -17.00 -2.51 4.86
N LYS A 44 -17.68 -1.40 4.64
CA LYS A 44 -17.15 -0.29 3.82
C LYS A 44 -15.90 0.32 4.46
N PHE A 45 -15.99 0.71 5.74
CA PHE A 45 -14.85 1.28 6.47
C PHE A 45 -13.71 0.29 6.61
N TYR A 46 -14.01 -0.96 6.96
CA TYR A 46 -13.01 -2.02 7.08
C TYR A 46 -12.22 -2.19 5.78
N ARG A 47 -12.93 -2.25 4.65
CA ARG A 47 -12.28 -2.35 3.33
C ARG A 47 -11.41 -1.15 3.00
N ASP A 48 -11.82 0.05 3.40
CA ASP A 48 -11.04 1.26 3.14
C ASP A 48 -9.83 1.40 4.07
N THR A 49 -9.91 0.82 5.26
CA THR A 49 -8.81 0.80 6.25
C THR A 49 -7.73 -0.23 5.91
N ILE A 50 -8.10 -1.34 5.22
CA ILE A 50 -7.15 -2.40 4.83
C ILE A 50 -6.59 -2.15 3.42
N LYS A 51 -6.13 -0.96 3.15
CA LYS A 51 -5.45 -0.68 1.88
C LYS A 51 -3.93 -0.74 2.06
N PRO A 52 -3.20 -1.34 1.12
CA PRO A 52 -1.76 -1.16 1.05
C PRO A 52 -1.48 0.30 0.65
N LEU A 53 -0.49 0.90 1.27
CA LEU A 53 -0.05 2.25 0.95
C LEU A 53 1.46 2.22 0.66
N PRO A 54 1.86 1.81 -0.54
CA PRO A 54 3.25 1.82 -0.92
C PRO A 54 3.74 3.26 -1.10
N VAL A 55 4.92 3.57 -0.56
CA VAL A 55 5.55 4.89 -0.63
C VAL A 55 7.04 4.71 -0.93
N LEU A 56 7.56 5.49 -1.88
CA LEU A 56 9.01 5.61 -2.11
C LEU A 56 9.57 6.73 -1.25
N VAL A 57 10.44 6.36 -0.31
CA VAL A 57 11.10 7.26 0.63
C VAL A 57 12.55 7.42 0.19
N HIS A 58 12.91 8.65 -0.16
CA HIS A 58 14.27 9.05 -0.45
C HIS A 58 14.87 9.67 0.82
N GLY A 59 16.01 9.19 1.22
CA GLY A 59 16.78 9.69 2.35
C GLY A 59 18.15 10.17 1.89
N VAL A 60 18.46 11.42 2.23
CA VAL A 60 19.82 11.97 2.09
C VAL A 60 20.27 12.39 3.47
N THR A 61 21.38 11.85 3.90
CA THR A 61 22.07 12.22 5.13
C THR A 61 23.51 12.62 4.80
N GLU A 62 24.22 13.20 5.74
CA GLU A 62 25.65 13.51 5.56
C GLU A 62 26.48 12.27 5.17
N ASN A 63 26.02 11.10 5.57
CA ASN A 63 26.77 9.85 5.45
C ASN A 63 26.16 8.84 4.47
N SER A 64 24.96 9.09 3.95
CA SER A 64 24.32 8.13 3.05
C SER A 64 23.26 8.75 2.15
N ILE A 65 23.11 8.16 0.96
CA ILE A 65 22.00 8.40 0.06
C ILE A 65 21.25 7.08 -0.09
N SER A 66 19.95 7.07 0.19
CA SER A 66 19.17 5.84 0.13
C SER A 66 17.79 6.04 -0.50
N LEU A 67 17.29 5.00 -1.14
CA LEU A 67 15.90 4.89 -1.59
C LEU A 67 15.31 3.62 -1.04
N ARG A 68 14.15 3.76 -0.41
CA ARG A 68 13.42 2.65 0.21
C ARG A 68 11.97 2.65 -0.26
N LEU A 69 11.43 1.47 -0.47
CA LEU A 69 9.99 1.24 -0.68
C LEU A 69 9.39 0.81 0.65
N LEU A 70 8.53 1.65 1.21
CA LEU A 70 7.86 1.45 2.49
C LEU A 70 6.39 1.12 2.26
N ASN A 71 5.84 0.22 3.04
CA ASN A 71 4.40 0.01 3.14
C ASN A 71 3.86 0.74 4.38
N SER A 72 3.29 1.90 4.17
CA SER A 72 2.64 2.69 5.25
C SER A 72 1.17 2.29 5.46
N GLY A 73 0.66 1.29 4.74
CA GLY A 73 -0.71 0.80 4.87
C GLY A 73 -0.83 -0.39 5.80
N ASN A 74 -2.06 -0.80 6.06
CA ASN A 74 -2.40 -1.89 6.98
C ASN A 74 -2.52 -3.27 6.29
N SER A 75 -2.23 -3.36 5.00
CA SER A 75 -2.33 -4.59 4.21
C SER A 75 -1.06 -4.80 3.40
N PRO A 76 -0.63 -6.05 3.18
CA PRO A 76 0.53 -6.32 2.34
C PRO A 76 0.23 -5.98 0.88
N PHE A 77 1.28 -5.61 0.14
CA PHE A 77 1.24 -5.50 -1.30
C PHE A 77 2.30 -6.37 -1.97
N PHE A 78 2.12 -6.60 -3.26
CA PHE A 78 3.07 -7.30 -4.11
C PHE A 78 3.58 -6.35 -5.19
N ILE A 79 4.86 -6.42 -5.46
CA ILE A 79 5.47 -5.69 -6.56
C ILE A 79 5.20 -6.45 -7.85
N SER A 80 4.54 -5.82 -8.82
CA SER A 80 4.28 -6.44 -10.13
C SER A 80 5.30 -6.04 -11.18
N LYS A 81 5.85 -4.82 -11.10
CA LYS A 81 6.90 -4.33 -11.99
C LYS A 81 7.74 -3.28 -11.28
N PHE A 82 8.99 -3.22 -11.66
CA PHE A 82 9.94 -2.21 -11.20
C PHE A 82 10.71 -1.67 -12.40
N PHE A 83 10.77 -0.36 -12.52
CA PHE A 83 11.47 0.32 -13.58
C PHE A 83 12.29 1.48 -13.02
N VAL A 84 13.44 1.68 -13.63
CA VAL A 84 14.28 2.86 -13.45
C VAL A 84 14.45 3.51 -14.80
N SER A 85 14.33 4.82 -14.87
CA SER A 85 14.47 5.56 -16.13
C SER A 85 15.26 6.84 -15.96
N LYS A 86 16.04 7.18 -16.99
CA LYS A 86 16.77 8.45 -17.14
C LYS A 86 17.01 8.69 -18.62
N ASP A 87 16.83 9.91 -19.08
CA ASP A 87 17.17 10.36 -20.45
C ASP A 87 16.60 9.42 -21.55
N ASN A 88 15.32 9.06 -21.44
CA ASN A 88 14.60 8.13 -22.34
C ASN A 88 15.09 6.67 -22.32
N LYS A 89 16.07 6.32 -21.49
CA LYS A 89 16.45 4.93 -21.22
C LYS A 89 15.60 4.39 -20.07
N VAL A 90 15.10 3.15 -20.20
CA VAL A 90 14.32 2.46 -19.18
C VAL A 90 14.96 1.11 -18.92
N SER A 91 15.14 0.74 -17.67
CA SER A 91 15.66 -0.56 -17.26
C SER A 91 14.89 -1.11 -16.04
N GLY A 92 14.98 -2.42 -15.82
CA GLY A 92 14.51 -3.10 -14.61
C GLY A 92 15.55 -3.08 -13.47
N SER A 93 16.75 -2.53 -13.70
CA SER A 93 17.81 -2.48 -12.70
C SER A 93 18.44 -1.08 -12.63
N ILE A 94 18.79 -0.65 -11.44
CA ILE A 94 19.52 0.59 -11.20
C ILE A 94 20.98 0.47 -11.69
N THR A 95 21.54 -0.73 -11.70
CA THR A 95 22.92 -0.98 -12.12
C THR A 95 23.22 -0.51 -13.53
N ASP A 96 22.19 -0.47 -14.41
CA ASP A 96 22.34 -0.04 -15.80
C ASP A 96 22.53 1.47 -15.94
N PHE A 97 22.39 2.22 -14.86
CA PHE A 97 22.51 3.68 -14.78
C PHE A 97 23.67 4.13 -13.91
N LEU A 98 24.29 3.20 -13.20
CA LEU A 98 25.44 3.50 -12.36
C LEU A 98 26.73 3.33 -13.17
N PRO A 99 27.78 4.11 -12.87
CA PRO A 99 29.09 3.82 -13.41
C PRO A 99 29.52 2.41 -13.01
N LEU A 100 30.42 1.80 -13.79
CA LEU A 100 31.01 0.50 -13.44
C LEU A 100 31.69 0.64 -12.07
N VAL A 101 30.98 0.17 -11.07
CA VAL A 101 31.50 0.14 -9.70
C VAL A 101 32.01 -1.27 -9.51
N ASP A 102 33.30 -1.40 -9.22
CA ASP A 102 33.88 -2.69 -8.87
C ASP A 102 33.10 -3.29 -7.69
N GLU A 103 32.60 -4.52 -7.87
CA GLU A 103 31.72 -5.19 -6.90
C GLU A 103 32.36 -5.33 -5.50
N ASP A 104 33.69 -5.20 -5.40
CA ASP A 104 34.44 -5.30 -4.15
C ASP A 104 34.45 -4.03 -3.30
N THR A 105 33.81 -2.97 -3.73
CA THR A 105 33.89 -1.67 -3.05
C THR A 105 32.83 -1.46 -1.98
N GLY A 106 32.39 -2.32 -1.22
CA GLY A 106 31.55 -2.29 0.00
C GLY A 106 30.61 -1.09 0.33
N TYR A 107 30.62 -0.04 -0.49
CA TYR A 107 29.89 1.21 -0.26
C TYR A 107 28.51 1.30 -0.90
N ILE A 108 28.14 0.31 -1.73
CA ILE A 108 26.84 0.25 -2.37
C ILE A 108 26.09 -0.99 -1.90
N THR A 109 24.94 -0.78 -1.31
CA THR A 109 24.00 -1.87 -1.04
C THR A 109 22.85 -1.76 -2.04
N LEU A 110 22.72 -2.72 -2.92
CA LEU A 110 21.63 -2.84 -3.88
C LEU A 110 20.75 -4.02 -3.52
N SER A 111 19.44 -3.82 -3.51
CA SER A 111 18.50 -4.92 -3.36
C SER A 111 17.91 -5.28 -4.71
N ILE A 112 17.87 -6.57 -5.00
CA ILE A 112 17.21 -7.08 -6.20
C ILE A 112 15.71 -7.02 -5.96
N ILE A 113 15.04 -6.07 -6.59
CA ILE A 113 13.57 -6.00 -6.60
C ILE A 113 13.05 -7.03 -7.62
N ARG A 114 12.26 -7.98 -7.14
CA ARG A 114 11.71 -9.04 -7.99
C ARG A 114 10.20 -8.90 -8.11
N GLU A 115 9.68 -9.26 -9.28
CA GLU A 115 8.24 -9.42 -9.47
C GLU A 115 7.70 -10.50 -8.50
N GLY A 116 6.53 -10.24 -7.92
CA GLY A 116 5.94 -11.09 -6.89
C GLY A 116 6.48 -10.86 -5.48
N MET A 117 7.47 -9.99 -5.27
CA MET A 117 7.98 -9.67 -3.94
C MET A 117 6.87 -9.06 -3.08
N LYS A 118 6.67 -9.63 -1.90
CA LYS A 118 5.65 -9.21 -0.93
C LYS A 118 6.28 -8.24 0.08
N VAL A 119 5.59 -7.12 0.31
CA VAL A 119 5.97 -6.13 1.33
C VAL A 119 4.87 -6.06 2.38
N MET A 120 5.19 -6.43 3.61
CA MET A 120 4.26 -6.44 4.73
C MET A 120 3.98 -5.02 5.22
N PRO A 121 2.87 -4.78 5.96
CA PRO A 121 2.66 -3.53 6.68
C PRO A 121 3.89 -3.13 7.51
N GLU A 122 4.20 -1.84 7.50
CA GLU A 122 5.35 -1.23 8.20
C GLU A 122 6.73 -1.74 7.76
N GLN A 123 6.79 -2.69 6.84
CA GLN A 123 8.04 -3.17 6.26
C GLN A 123 8.57 -2.19 5.23
N SER A 124 9.88 -1.95 5.27
CA SER A 124 10.60 -1.27 4.21
C SER A 124 11.55 -2.21 3.47
N VAL A 125 11.59 -2.04 2.16
CA VAL A 125 12.54 -2.71 1.28
C VAL A 125 13.50 -1.65 0.77
N LYS A 126 14.78 -1.81 1.08
CA LYS A 126 15.85 -0.94 0.58
C LYS A 126 16.03 -1.21 -0.91
N ILE A 127 15.90 -0.20 -1.75
CA ILE A 127 16.17 -0.31 -3.19
C ILE A 127 17.65 -0.15 -3.42
N PHE A 128 18.22 0.93 -2.87
CA PHE A 128 19.66 1.14 -2.81
C PHE A 128 20.04 1.97 -1.59
N GLU A 129 21.29 1.86 -1.20
CA GLU A 129 21.94 2.72 -0.20
C GLU A 129 23.41 2.86 -0.56
N PHE A 130 23.85 4.11 -0.70
CA PHE A 130 25.24 4.50 -0.83
C PHE A 130 25.75 4.97 0.52
N ASP A 131 26.79 4.33 1.04
CA ASP A 131 27.48 4.75 2.25
C ASP A 131 28.59 5.74 1.85
N LEU A 132 28.39 7.01 2.17
CA LEU A 132 29.35 8.08 1.86
C LEU A 132 30.52 8.13 2.85
N THR A 133 30.42 7.47 4.00
CA THR A 133 31.50 7.46 5.01
C THR A 133 32.73 6.76 4.48
N TRP A 134 32.54 5.73 3.66
CA TRP A 134 33.61 5.00 3.02
C TRP A 134 34.46 5.88 2.08
N PHE A 135 33.80 6.76 1.33
CA PHE A 135 34.47 7.70 0.43
C PHE A 135 35.20 8.80 1.19
N ASN A 136 34.60 9.32 2.27
CA ASN A 136 35.25 10.33 3.10
C ASN A 136 36.55 9.80 3.70
N ALA A 137 36.57 8.53 4.10
CA ALA A 137 37.79 7.88 4.60
C ALA A 137 38.88 7.71 3.54
N ASN A 138 38.50 7.58 2.26
CA ASN A 138 39.42 7.36 1.14
C ASN A 138 39.65 8.61 0.27
N LEU A 139 39.10 9.78 0.64
CA LEU A 139 39.26 11.08 -0.06
C LEU A 139 38.88 11.09 -1.55
N ASP A 140 38.02 10.17 -2.01
CA ASP A 140 37.64 10.06 -3.43
C ASP A 140 36.41 10.89 -3.76
N LEU A 141 36.55 12.22 -3.65
CA LEU A 141 35.47 13.18 -3.92
C LEU A 141 35.00 13.16 -5.38
N GLU A 142 35.85 12.76 -6.31
CA GLU A 142 35.47 12.69 -7.73
C GLU A 142 34.46 11.55 -7.96
N LYS A 143 34.70 10.39 -7.36
CA LYS A 143 33.75 9.27 -7.43
C LYS A 143 32.41 9.59 -6.79
N ILE A 144 32.41 10.29 -5.65
CA ILE A 144 31.16 10.75 -5.01
C ILE A 144 30.37 11.64 -5.97
N ARG A 145 31.02 12.63 -6.57
CA ARG A 145 30.38 13.53 -7.54
C ARG A 145 29.84 12.78 -8.75
N ASP A 146 30.58 11.82 -9.23
CA ASP A 146 30.16 11.01 -10.38
C ASP A 146 28.95 10.16 -10.06
N ILE A 147 28.91 9.51 -8.90
CA ILE A 147 27.73 8.78 -8.41
C ILE A 147 26.52 9.71 -8.26
N ILE A 148 26.71 10.88 -7.64
CA ILE A 148 25.63 11.87 -7.47
C ILE A 148 25.07 12.29 -8.84
N ARG A 149 25.91 12.56 -9.83
CA ARG A 149 25.48 12.89 -11.20
C ARG A 149 24.70 11.77 -11.85
N HIS A 150 25.08 10.52 -11.63
CA HIS A 150 24.38 9.36 -12.19
C HIS A 150 23.03 9.14 -11.51
N LEU A 151 22.93 9.39 -10.20
CA LEU A 151 21.68 9.27 -9.44
C LEU A 151 20.72 10.42 -9.72
N ASP A 152 21.23 11.63 -9.95
CA ASP A 152 20.40 12.80 -10.18
C ASP A 152 19.58 12.65 -11.47
N GLY A 153 18.30 12.97 -11.37
CA GLY A 153 17.33 12.83 -12.46
C GLY A 153 16.84 11.40 -12.71
N LEU A 154 17.28 10.39 -11.93
CA LEU A 154 16.70 9.05 -12.00
C LEU A 154 15.24 9.07 -11.56
N THR A 155 14.39 8.47 -12.35
CA THR A 155 12.98 8.25 -12.02
C THR A 155 12.75 6.78 -11.75
N PHE A 156 12.25 6.49 -10.55
CA PHE A 156 11.85 5.15 -10.13
C PHE A 156 10.34 5.00 -10.27
N GLU A 157 9.92 3.91 -10.88
CA GLU A 157 8.52 3.54 -11.05
C GLU A 157 8.30 2.14 -10.52
N VAL A 158 7.38 2.00 -9.55
CA VAL A 158 7.03 0.73 -8.93
C VAL A 158 5.54 0.48 -9.11
N HIS A 159 5.20 -0.62 -9.74
CA HIS A 159 3.83 -1.09 -9.86
C HIS A 159 3.54 -2.07 -8.75
N CYS A 160 2.51 -1.80 -7.97
CA CYS A 160 2.11 -2.61 -6.84
C CYS A 160 0.65 -3.04 -6.96
N HIS A 161 0.31 -4.19 -6.38
CA HIS A 161 -1.07 -4.62 -6.21
C HIS A 161 -1.26 -5.30 -4.85
N ASP A 162 -2.51 -5.33 -4.35
CA ASP A 162 -2.90 -6.11 -3.19
C ASP A 162 -3.02 -7.61 -3.51
N ILE A 163 -3.24 -8.43 -2.48
CA ILE A 163 -3.43 -9.89 -2.64
C ILE A 163 -4.56 -10.22 -3.63
N GLY A 164 -5.64 -9.45 -3.62
CA GLY A 164 -6.80 -9.65 -4.49
C GLY A 164 -6.67 -9.03 -5.87
N LYS A 165 -5.55 -8.36 -6.18
CA LYS A 165 -5.33 -7.54 -7.40
C LYS A 165 -6.42 -6.48 -7.64
N ARG A 166 -7.16 -6.11 -6.58
CA ARG A 166 -8.22 -5.10 -6.61
C ARG A 166 -7.67 -3.69 -6.59
N TYR A 167 -6.60 -3.48 -5.81
CA TYR A 167 -5.87 -2.22 -5.75
C TYR A 167 -4.60 -2.35 -6.57
N LYS A 168 -4.51 -1.55 -7.63
CA LYS A 168 -3.29 -1.39 -8.42
C LYS A 168 -2.82 0.04 -8.23
N THR A 169 -1.58 0.21 -7.84
CA THR A 169 -0.98 1.52 -7.62
C THR A 169 0.34 1.59 -8.37
N ILE A 170 0.57 2.71 -9.03
CA ILE A 170 1.84 3.04 -9.65
C ILE A 170 2.42 4.20 -8.86
N ILE A 171 3.62 4.00 -8.34
CA ILE A 171 4.33 5.03 -7.59
C ILE A 171 5.51 5.45 -8.44
N ARG A 172 5.67 6.75 -8.60
CA ARG A 172 6.83 7.34 -9.27
C ARG A 172 7.54 8.27 -8.33
N LYS A 173 8.86 8.22 -8.33
CA LYS A 173 9.71 9.13 -7.58
C LYS A 173 10.89 9.52 -8.45
N ASN A 174 11.04 10.81 -8.67
CA ASN A 174 12.26 11.37 -9.24
C ASN A 174 13.23 11.66 -8.10
N ILE A 175 14.49 11.32 -8.29
CA ILE A 175 15.57 11.69 -7.38
C ILE A 175 16.14 12.99 -7.90
N THR A 176 16.02 14.03 -7.10
CA THR A 176 16.71 15.30 -7.32
C THR A 176 17.68 15.47 -6.17
N LEU A 177 18.95 15.51 -6.49
CA LEU A 177 20.03 15.74 -5.54
C LEU A 177 20.48 17.19 -5.73
N ASP A 178 20.12 18.06 -4.78
CA ASP A 178 20.67 19.42 -4.78
C ASP A 178 22.18 19.27 -4.70
N GLN A 179 22.88 19.72 -5.73
CA GLN A 179 24.34 19.74 -5.71
C GLN A 179 24.77 20.74 -4.64
N PRO A 180 25.63 20.34 -3.72
CA PRO A 180 26.19 21.26 -2.71
C PRO A 180 27.10 22.31 -3.37
#